data_40d933acdc5453a98b3bda3bea4819aa
#
_entry.id   40d933acdc5453a98b3bda3bea4819aa
#
_cell.length_a   1.000
_cell.length_b   1.000
_cell.length_c   1.000
_cell.angle_alpha   90.00
_cell.angle_beta   90.00
_cell.angle_gamma   90.00
#
_symmetry.space_group_name_H-M   'P 1'
#
loop_
_entity.id
_entity.type
_entity.pdbx_description
1 polymer ?
#
loop_
_entity_poly.entity_id
_entity_poly.type
_entity_poly.pdbx_seq_one_letter_code
_entity_poly.pdbx_strand_id
1 'polypeptide(L)'
;MIDAEALRAWCLARPGVTEEKPFGPMTTVFKVAGKLFALSPLESEPLQISLKCEPDLAEALRRDYDAVRPGYHLNKRHWNTVTCDGSLPDAMVLDMLEDSYDLVVSGLPRATRERLGWAPGEPG
;
A
#
# COMPACT_ATOMS: atom_id res chain seq x y z
N MET A 1 -9.67 8.44 -10.81
CA MET A 1 -9.70 7.08 -10.23
C MET A 1 -8.36 6.41 -10.51
N ILE A 2 -7.73 5.85 -9.47
CA ILE A 2 -6.44 5.17 -9.61
C ILE A 2 -6.64 3.88 -10.39
N ASP A 3 -5.85 3.66 -11.44
CA ASP A 3 -5.83 2.42 -12.20
C ASP A 3 -4.54 1.62 -11.97
N ALA A 4 -4.45 0.44 -12.57
CA ALA A 4 -3.29 -0.45 -12.38
C ALA A 4 -1.98 0.20 -12.83
N GLU A 5 -2.00 0.94 -13.93
CA GLU A 5 -0.81 1.61 -14.44
C GLU A 5 -0.34 2.70 -13.49
N ALA A 6 -1.27 3.51 -12.97
CA ALA A 6 -0.97 4.56 -12.00
C ALA A 6 -0.41 3.97 -10.70
N LEU A 7 -0.99 2.86 -10.23
CA LEU A 7 -0.49 2.16 -9.04
C LEU A 7 0.94 1.68 -9.23
N ARG A 8 1.21 0.98 -10.35
CA ARG A 8 2.56 0.50 -10.63
C ARG A 8 3.56 1.65 -10.70
N ALA A 9 3.22 2.71 -11.42
CA ALA A 9 4.09 3.87 -11.58
C ALA A 9 4.42 4.50 -10.23
N TRP A 10 3.42 4.68 -9.39
CA TRP A 10 3.61 5.26 -8.06
C TRP A 10 4.55 4.40 -7.20
N CYS A 11 4.28 3.09 -7.15
CA CYS A 11 5.06 2.18 -6.33
C CYS A 11 6.51 2.09 -6.80
N LEU A 12 6.71 1.93 -8.10
CA LEU A 12 8.06 1.76 -8.66
C LEU A 12 8.89 3.03 -8.63
N ALA A 13 8.26 4.19 -8.47
CA ALA A 13 8.97 5.45 -8.29
C ALA A 13 9.54 5.63 -6.87
N ARG A 14 9.14 4.80 -5.91
CA ARG A 14 9.63 4.89 -4.53
C ARG A 14 10.99 4.20 -4.39
N PRO A 15 11.90 4.76 -3.56
CA PRO A 15 13.22 4.14 -3.36
C PRO A 15 13.12 2.70 -2.85
N GLY A 16 13.89 1.80 -3.44
CA GLY A 16 14.03 0.43 -2.96
C GLY A 16 12.86 -0.50 -3.26
N VAL A 17 11.91 -0.08 -4.09
CA VAL A 17 10.72 -0.88 -4.40
C VAL A 17 11.00 -1.86 -5.53
N THR A 18 10.54 -3.09 -5.34
CA THR A 18 10.52 -4.13 -6.37
C THR A 18 9.11 -4.63 -6.58
N GLU A 19 8.84 -5.10 -7.79
CA GLU A 19 7.57 -5.72 -8.17
C GLU A 19 7.78 -7.21 -8.35
N GLU A 20 6.95 -8.04 -7.70
CA GLU A 20 7.09 -9.49 -7.72
C GLU A 20 5.72 -10.17 -7.82
N LYS A 21 5.71 -11.43 -8.26
CA LYS A 21 4.49 -12.24 -8.35
C LYS A 21 4.69 -13.59 -7.67
N PRO A 22 4.97 -13.62 -6.35
CA PRO A 22 5.30 -14.87 -5.66
C PRO A 22 4.12 -15.81 -5.48
N PHE A 23 2.88 -15.32 -5.63
CA PHE A 23 1.66 -16.10 -5.44
C PHE A 23 1.00 -16.49 -6.76
N GLY A 24 1.70 -16.34 -7.89
CA GLY A 24 1.17 -16.64 -9.20
C GLY A 24 0.92 -15.38 -10.04
N PRO A 25 0.52 -15.55 -11.33
CA PRO A 25 0.45 -14.43 -12.27
C PRO A 25 -0.67 -13.43 -11.99
N MET A 26 -1.65 -13.79 -11.16
CA MET A 26 -2.83 -12.95 -10.93
C MET A 26 -2.64 -11.89 -9.84
N THR A 27 -1.59 -12.00 -9.04
CA THR A 27 -1.37 -11.10 -7.91
C THR A 27 0.03 -10.51 -7.95
N THR A 28 0.10 -9.17 -8.00
CA THR A 28 1.36 -8.45 -7.94
C THR A 28 1.58 -7.92 -6.53
N VAL A 29 2.80 -8.10 -6.02
CA VAL A 29 3.21 -7.53 -4.74
C VAL A 29 4.30 -6.49 -4.98
N PHE A 30 4.27 -5.43 -4.18
CA PHE A 30 5.31 -4.41 -4.16
C PHE A 30 6.00 -4.46 -2.80
N LYS A 31 7.32 -4.62 -2.83
CA LYS A 31 8.13 -4.72 -1.62
C LYS A 31 9.13 -3.58 -1.58
N VAL A 32 9.44 -3.12 -0.38
CA VAL A 32 10.54 -2.19 -0.15
C VAL A 32 11.57 -2.89 0.73
N ALA A 33 12.81 -2.98 0.24
CA ALA A 33 13.90 -3.71 0.93
C ALA A 33 13.47 -5.11 1.36
N GLY A 34 12.72 -5.81 0.50
CA GLY A 34 12.25 -7.17 0.73
C GLY A 34 10.99 -7.30 1.59
N LYS A 35 10.38 -6.19 2.03
CA LYS A 35 9.18 -6.21 2.86
C LYS A 35 7.96 -5.74 2.08
N LEU A 36 6.87 -6.49 2.17
CA LEU A 36 5.61 -6.20 1.50
C LEU A 36 4.97 -4.92 2.04
N PHE A 37 4.57 -3.99 1.16
CA PHE A 37 3.79 -2.81 1.57
C PHE A 37 2.54 -2.61 0.72
N ALA A 38 2.45 -3.20 -0.46
CA ALA A 38 1.26 -3.12 -1.30
C ALA A 38 1.11 -4.41 -2.10
N LEU A 39 -0.15 -4.78 -2.34
CA LEU A 39 -0.45 -6.01 -3.07
C LEU A 39 -1.76 -5.79 -3.82
N SER A 40 -1.81 -6.25 -5.07
CA SER A 40 -2.98 -6.03 -5.91
C SER A 40 -3.11 -7.09 -6.99
N PRO A 41 -4.34 -7.59 -7.21
CA PRO A 41 -4.64 -8.27 -8.47
C PRO A 41 -4.86 -7.20 -9.54
N LEU A 42 -3.78 -6.76 -10.20
CA LEU A 42 -3.80 -5.58 -11.08
C LEU A 42 -4.85 -5.61 -12.18
N GLU A 43 -5.37 -6.79 -12.51
CA GLU A 43 -6.43 -6.93 -13.52
C GLU A 43 -7.84 -6.86 -12.92
N SER A 44 -7.96 -6.67 -11.60
CA SER A 44 -9.28 -6.52 -10.97
C SER A 44 -9.99 -5.26 -11.45
N GLU A 45 -11.31 -5.37 -11.61
CA GLU A 45 -12.14 -4.26 -12.08
C GLU A 45 -13.38 -4.17 -11.18
N PRO A 46 -13.51 -3.14 -10.35
CA PRO A 46 -12.54 -2.05 -10.13
C PRO A 46 -11.25 -2.53 -9.47
N LEU A 47 -10.19 -1.74 -9.60
CA LEU A 47 -8.90 -2.06 -9.01
C LEU A 47 -9.01 -2.18 -7.50
N GLN A 48 -8.42 -3.24 -6.94
CA GLN A 48 -8.30 -3.42 -5.50
C GLN A 48 -6.83 -3.37 -5.10
N ILE A 49 -6.55 -2.71 -3.97
CA ILE A 49 -5.20 -2.57 -3.44
C ILE A 49 -5.23 -2.94 -1.97
N SER A 50 -4.38 -3.87 -1.54
CA SER A 50 -4.22 -4.16 -0.11
C SER A 50 -3.00 -3.42 0.42
N LEU A 51 -3.19 -2.69 1.51
CA LEU A 51 -2.21 -1.78 2.09
C LEU A 51 -2.10 -2.00 3.58
N LYS A 52 -0.88 -1.84 4.10
CA LYS A 52 -0.65 -1.87 5.53
C LYS A 52 -1.12 -0.57 6.16
N CYS A 53 -1.70 -0.67 7.35
CA CYS A 53 -2.26 0.47 8.06
C CYS A 53 -2.13 0.28 9.58
N GLU A 54 -1.97 1.36 10.30
CA GLU A 54 -2.03 1.32 11.76
C GLU A 54 -3.41 0.81 12.20
N PRO A 55 -3.49 -0.10 13.20
CA PRO A 55 -4.76 -0.76 13.55
C PRO A 55 -5.93 0.16 13.84
N ASP A 56 -5.75 1.22 14.63
CA ASP A 56 -6.84 2.14 14.97
C ASP A 56 -7.33 2.90 13.75
N LEU A 57 -6.41 3.34 12.89
CA LEU A 57 -6.76 4.00 11.64
C LEU A 57 -7.43 3.04 10.67
N ALA A 58 -6.95 1.79 10.62
CA ALA A 58 -7.56 0.77 9.77
C ALA A 58 -9.03 0.55 10.11
N GLU A 59 -9.35 0.46 11.40
CA GLU A 59 -10.73 0.31 11.86
C GLU A 59 -11.58 1.53 11.52
N ALA A 60 -11.04 2.73 11.74
CA ALA A 60 -11.75 3.98 11.45
C ALA A 60 -12.07 4.09 9.96
N LEU A 61 -11.13 3.78 9.09
CA LEU A 61 -11.31 3.82 7.64
C LEU A 61 -12.38 2.82 7.19
N ARG A 62 -12.38 1.61 7.75
CA ARG A 62 -13.39 0.59 7.43
C ARG A 62 -14.79 1.00 7.88
N ARG A 63 -14.87 1.67 9.03
CA ARG A 63 -16.15 2.17 9.57
C ARG A 63 -16.71 3.31 8.70
N ASP A 64 -15.84 4.21 8.26
CA ASP A 64 -16.25 5.45 7.61
C ASP A 64 -16.40 5.32 6.09
N TYR A 65 -15.76 4.33 5.45
CA TYR A 65 -15.73 4.19 3.99
C TYR A 65 -16.03 2.76 3.56
N ASP A 66 -17.08 2.58 2.79
CA ASP A 66 -17.47 1.25 2.28
C ASP A 66 -16.42 0.66 1.34
N ALA A 67 -15.65 1.50 0.65
CA ALA A 67 -14.57 1.05 -0.24
C ALA A 67 -13.37 0.49 0.50
N VAL A 68 -13.30 0.63 1.83
CA VAL A 68 -12.21 0.11 2.66
C VAL A 68 -12.73 -1.06 3.48
N ARG A 69 -12.09 -2.23 3.30
CA ARG A 69 -12.48 -3.47 3.98
C ARG A 69 -11.26 -4.12 4.63
N PRO A 70 -11.47 -5.08 5.54
CA PRO A 70 -10.34 -5.85 6.10
C PRO A 70 -9.53 -6.51 5.00
N GLY A 71 -8.21 -6.58 5.18
CA GLY A 71 -7.30 -7.15 4.19
C GLY A 71 -7.65 -8.59 3.83
N TYR A 72 -7.87 -8.85 2.53
CA TYR A 72 -8.22 -10.16 2.02
C TYR A 72 -6.98 -11.08 2.06
N HIS A 73 -7.10 -12.23 2.74
CA HIS A 73 -6.01 -13.18 2.96
C HIS A 73 -4.79 -12.61 3.69
N LEU A 74 -4.97 -11.49 4.41
CA LEU A 74 -3.90 -10.83 5.16
C LEU A 74 -4.31 -10.65 6.61
N ASN A 75 -3.35 -10.25 7.47
CA ASN A 75 -3.66 -9.91 8.85
C ASN A 75 -4.60 -8.70 8.88
N LYS A 76 -5.84 -8.93 9.31
CA LYS A 76 -6.90 -7.93 9.24
C LYS A 76 -6.73 -6.77 10.23
N ARG A 77 -5.87 -6.93 11.21
CA ARG A 77 -5.56 -5.87 12.16
C ARG A 77 -4.66 -4.80 11.53
N HIS A 78 -3.75 -5.23 10.64
CA HIS A 78 -2.72 -4.36 10.06
C HIS A 78 -2.91 -4.08 8.57
N TRP A 79 -3.90 -4.70 7.93
CA TRP A 79 -4.08 -4.58 6.49
C TRP A 79 -5.52 -4.26 6.12
N ASN A 80 -5.68 -3.34 5.19
CA ASN A 80 -6.95 -3.04 4.55
C ASN A 80 -6.87 -3.31 3.05
N THR A 81 -8.01 -3.68 2.47
CA THR A 81 -8.18 -3.74 1.02
C THR A 81 -9.03 -2.55 0.60
N VAL A 82 -8.50 -1.74 -0.30
CA VAL A 82 -9.16 -0.53 -0.80
C VAL A 82 -9.65 -0.80 -2.22
N THR A 83 -10.93 -0.51 -2.48
CA THR A 83 -11.50 -0.62 -3.82
C THR A 83 -11.49 0.75 -4.48
N CYS A 84 -10.82 0.83 -5.63
CA CYS A 84 -10.66 2.08 -6.38
C CYS A 84 -11.80 2.19 -7.40
N ASP A 85 -13.00 2.49 -6.91
CA ASP A 85 -14.23 2.60 -7.73
C ASP A 85 -14.67 4.05 -7.94
N GLY A 86 -13.84 5.01 -7.56
CA GLY A 86 -14.16 6.43 -7.66
C GLY A 86 -14.84 7.02 -6.43
N SER A 87 -15.22 6.19 -5.45
CA SER A 87 -15.87 6.68 -4.24
C SER A 87 -14.91 7.41 -3.29
N LEU A 88 -13.61 7.09 -3.38
CA LEU A 88 -12.57 7.78 -2.63
C LEU A 88 -11.78 8.71 -3.54
N PRO A 89 -11.43 9.92 -3.07
CA PRO A 89 -10.54 10.81 -3.83
C PRO A 89 -9.20 10.13 -4.10
N ASP A 90 -8.62 10.36 -5.29
CA ASP A 90 -7.31 9.82 -5.64
C ASP A 90 -6.24 10.22 -4.63
N ALA A 91 -6.26 11.47 -4.16
CA ALA A 91 -5.31 11.95 -3.17
C ALA A 91 -5.35 11.13 -1.88
N MET A 92 -6.54 10.71 -1.46
CA MET A 92 -6.71 9.88 -0.27
C MET A 92 -6.10 8.49 -0.46
N VAL A 93 -6.31 7.88 -1.63
CA VAL A 93 -5.73 6.58 -1.95
C VAL A 93 -4.20 6.67 -2.00
N LEU A 94 -3.66 7.74 -2.59
CA LEU A 94 -2.21 7.96 -2.62
C LEU A 94 -1.63 8.18 -1.23
N ASP A 95 -2.35 8.88 -0.35
CA ASP A 95 -1.94 9.03 1.05
C ASP A 95 -1.90 7.69 1.77
N MET A 96 -2.86 6.82 1.51
CA MET A 96 -2.87 5.47 2.08
C MET A 96 -1.68 4.64 1.59
N LEU A 97 -1.32 4.77 0.32
CA LEU A 97 -0.13 4.12 -0.24
C LEU A 97 1.14 4.62 0.44
N GLU A 98 1.26 5.92 0.60
CA GLU A 98 2.42 6.53 1.25
C GLU A 98 2.52 6.12 2.72
N ASP A 99 1.40 6.10 3.44
CA ASP A 99 1.36 5.64 4.83
C ASP A 99 1.82 4.18 4.95
N SER A 100 1.38 3.32 4.02
CA SER A 100 1.79 1.92 4.01
C SER A 100 3.29 1.76 3.78
N TYR A 101 3.82 2.49 2.80
CA TYR A 101 5.26 2.51 2.52
C TYR A 101 6.04 2.98 3.75
N ASP A 102 5.63 4.08 4.36
CA ASP A 102 6.31 4.67 5.52
C ASP A 102 6.26 3.74 6.73
N LEU A 103 5.13 3.06 6.98
CA LEU A 103 5.03 2.10 8.07
C LEU A 103 6.03 0.96 7.91
N VAL A 104 6.16 0.43 6.72
CA VAL A 104 7.10 -0.68 6.45
C VAL A 104 8.53 -0.19 6.58
N VAL A 105 8.87 0.96 5.99
CA VAL A 105 10.23 1.50 6.05
C VAL A 105 10.62 1.85 7.48
N SER A 106 9.70 2.37 8.29
CA SER A 106 9.98 2.72 9.68
C SER A 106 10.43 1.52 10.51
N GLY A 107 10.05 0.31 10.12
CA GLY A 107 10.46 -0.93 10.79
C GLY A 107 11.75 -1.53 10.27
N LEU A 108 12.38 -0.93 9.27
CA LEU A 108 13.63 -1.43 8.70
C LEU A 108 14.84 -0.99 9.55
N PRO A 109 15.98 -1.72 9.46
CA PRO A 109 17.20 -1.29 10.11
C PRO A 109 17.60 0.13 9.71
N ARG A 110 18.21 0.86 10.64
CA ARG A 110 18.61 2.26 10.40
C ARG A 110 19.46 2.43 9.14
N ALA A 111 20.43 1.55 8.92
CA ALA A 111 21.29 1.63 7.75
C ALA A 111 20.49 1.52 6.45
N THR A 112 19.47 0.65 6.43
CA THR A 112 18.60 0.49 5.27
C THR A 112 17.77 1.76 5.04
N ARG A 113 17.19 2.32 6.09
CA ARG A 113 16.43 3.57 6.00
C ARG A 113 17.27 4.71 5.46
N GLU A 114 18.52 4.81 5.91
CA GLU A 114 19.46 5.83 5.43
C GLU A 114 19.78 5.65 3.94
N ARG A 115 20.00 4.41 3.51
CA ARG A 115 20.23 4.12 2.09
C ARG A 115 19.04 4.50 1.21
N LEU A 116 17.83 4.36 1.73
CA LEU A 116 16.62 4.75 1.01
C LEU A 116 16.38 6.27 1.02
N GLY A 117 17.12 7.01 1.84
CA GLY A 117 16.90 8.44 1.99
C GLY A 117 15.63 8.78 2.72
N TRP A 118 15.10 7.84 3.53
CA TRP A 118 13.84 8.05 4.23
C TRP A 118 14.06 8.79 5.55
N ALA A 119 13.22 9.80 5.81
CA ALA A 119 13.26 10.58 7.04
C ALA A 119 11.87 10.57 7.70
N PRO A 120 11.74 9.99 8.92
CA PRO A 120 10.45 9.91 9.59
C PRO A 120 9.98 11.31 10.02
N GLY A 121 8.66 11.56 9.85
CA GLY A 121 8.06 12.80 10.31
C GLY A 121 8.47 14.04 9.53
N GLU A 122 9.15 13.88 8.41
CA GLU A 122 9.48 15.00 7.54
C GLU A 122 8.19 15.51 6.92
N PRO A 123 7.79 16.75 7.19
CA PRO A 123 6.71 17.36 6.44
C PRO A 123 7.20 17.57 5.02
N GLY A 124 6.59 16.86 4.13
CA GLY A 124 6.97 16.69 2.75
C GLY A 124 7.53 17.81 1.99
#